data_e9cd6a89b6cbac2409fbff711d5698f8
#
_entry.id   e9cd6a89b6cbac2409fbff711d5698f8
#
_cell.length_a   1.000
_cell.length_b   1.000
_cell.length_c   1.000
_cell.angle_alpha   90.00
_cell.angle_beta   90.00
_cell.angle_gamma   90.00
#
_symmetry.space_group_name_H-M   'P 1'
#
loop_
_entity.id
_entity.type
_entity.pdbx_description
1 polymer ?
#
loop_
_entity_poly.entity_id
_entity_poly.type
_entity_poly.pdbx_seq_one_letter_code
_entity_poly.pdbx_strand_id
1 'polypeptide(L)'
;MLKIATWNVNGIRARAAEVLQYVERESPDVLCLQEIKSSPEQVPAPLCDLGGYWCFWHGFKGYSGVSLHLRKTTFPGRPRFTHPEFDHETRIVTARLGDLLLASVYVPNGAKDLPAKIRFLEGLEKLAATAQAEGANLLLCGDLNVAREERDVHPKLRKQDQIGTTPLERELFAKLLSRGLVDLGRRFAPDDDRLFTWWAPWRNLRERNIGWRIDYVLASASLAEKATSCAGSREFGTSDHGPLLAVFDVPAPQYEAAPEPPSVPAAPPLGQIPLL
;
A
#
# COMPACT_ATOMS: atom_id res chain seq x y z
N MET A 1 -4.22 19.44 -5.67
CA MET A 1 -3.47 18.23 -6.13
C MET A 1 -3.39 17.26 -4.96
N LEU A 2 -3.57 15.96 -5.20
CA LEU A 2 -3.53 14.90 -4.22
C LEU A 2 -2.31 13.99 -4.49
N LYS A 3 -1.43 13.83 -3.51
CA LYS A 3 -0.21 13.02 -3.59
C LYS A 3 -0.41 11.69 -2.85
N ILE A 4 -0.22 10.59 -3.57
CA ILE A 4 -0.39 9.23 -3.03
C ILE A 4 0.94 8.50 -3.12
N ALA A 5 1.45 8.05 -1.97
CA ALA A 5 2.66 7.27 -1.91
C ALA A 5 2.37 5.83 -1.46
N THR A 6 3.11 4.87 -2.02
CA THR A 6 3.11 3.49 -1.55
C THR A 6 4.54 2.95 -1.48
N TRP A 7 4.84 2.20 -0.43
CA TRP A 7 6.17 1.65 -0.21
C TRP A 7 6.14 0.37 0.65
N ASN A 8 6.61 -0.72 0.11
CA ASN A 8 6.94 -1.90 0.92
C ASN A 8 8.25 -1.60 1.67
N VAL A 9 8.16 -1.42 2.99
CA VAL A 9 9.30 -1.00 3.83
C VAL A 9 10.13 -2.17 4.35
N ASN A 10 9.68 -3.40 4.13
CA ASN A 10 10.38 -4.62 4.60
C ASN A 10 10.85 -4.50 6.07
N GLY A 11 9.92 -4.10 6.94
CA GLY A 11 10.15 -3.92 8.38
C GLY A 11 10.27 -2.46 8.81
N ILE A 12 9.17 -1.92 9.38
CA ILE A 12 9.02 -0.52 9.75
C ILE A 12 10.04 -0.05 10.80
N ARG A 13 10.41 -0.93 11.74
CA ARG A 13 11.38 -0.58 12.79
C ARG A 13 12.76 -0.27 12.23
N ALA A 14 13.18 -1.00 11.21
CA ALA A 14 14.48 -0.78 10.55
C ALA A 14 14.47 0.43 9.60
N ARG A 15 13.30 0.86 9.12
CA ARG A 15 13.13 1.94 8.13
C ARG A 15 12.43 3.17 8.71
N ALA A 16 12.30 3.27 10.03
CA ALA A 16 11.58 4.37 10.68
C ALA A 16 12.11 5.75 10.27
N ALA A 17 13.43 5.95 10.32
CA ALA A 17 14.07 7.21 9.93
C ALA A 17 13.87 7.52 8.44
N GLU A 18 13.94 6.51 7.59
CA GLU A 18 13.75 6.65 6.15
C GLU A 18 12.30 7.02 5.80
N VAL A 19 11.31 6.42 6.50
CA VAL A 19 9.90 6.78 6.30
C VAL A 19 9.65 8.23 6.71
N LEU A 20 10.18 8.68 7.85
CA LEU A 20 10.08 10.09 8.27
C LEU A 20 10.72 11.02 7.23
N GLN A 21 11.91 10.71 6.75
CA GLN A 21 12.61 11.47 5.72
C GLN A 21 11.80 11.50 4.39
N TYR A 22 11.17 10.39 4.03
CA TYR A 22 10.31 10.32 2.83
C TYR A 22 9.09 11.22 2.96
N VAL A 23 8.42 11.16 4.13
CA VAL A 23 7.25 12.00 4.43
C VAL A 23 7.61 13.49 4.42
N GLU A 24 8.74 13.87 4.99
CA GLU A 24 9.23 15.25 4.98
C GLU A 24 9.51 15.73 3.55
N ARG A 25 10.21 14.93 2.75
CA ARG A 25 10.61 15.25 1.39
C ARG A 25 9.44 15.35 0.42
N GLU A 26 8.59 14.33 0.38
CA GLU A 26 7.52 14.21 -0.62
C GLU A 26 6.20 14.81 -0.15
N SER A 27 6.00 14.87 1.15
CA SER A 27 4.78 15.38 1.76
C SER A 27 3.51 14.72 1.17
N PRO A 28 3.39 13.36 1.14
CA PRO A 28 2.23 12.69 0.57
C PRO A 28 0.96 13.00 1.36
N ASP A 29 -0.17 13.12 0.69
CA ASP A 29 -1.47 13.24 1.34
C ASP A 29 -1.97 11.89 1.84
N VAL A 30 -1.63 10.83 1.10
CA VAL A 30 -1.88 9.43 1.46
C VAL A 30 -0.57 8.67 1.41
N LEU A 31 -0.27 7.89 2.46
CA LEU A 31 0.87 7.00 2.53
C LEU A 31 0.40 5.58 2.86
N CYS A 32 0.70 4.65 1.96
CA CYS A 32 0.44 3.22 2.07
C CYS A 32 1.76 2.50 2.32
N LEU A 33 1.89 1.78 3.45
CA LEU A 33 3.09 1.00 3.73
C LEU A 33 2.75 -0.49 3.76
N GLN A 34 3.66 -1.32 3.26
CA GLN A 34 3.54 -2.77 3.25
C GLN A 34 4.74 -3.41 3.96
N GLU A 35 4.56 -4.66 4.38
CA GLU A 35 5.54 -5.40 5.18
C GLU A 35 6.04 -4.62 6.40
N ILE A 36 5.13 -4.00 7.14
CA ILE A 36 5.51 -3.26 8.35
C ILE A 36 6.14 -4.17 9.41
N LYS A 37 5.81 -5.47 9.41
CA LYS A 37 6.40 -6.51 10.30
C LYS A 37 6.39 -6.09 11.76
N SER A 38 5.30 -5.47 12.19
CA SER A 38 5.15 -4.91 13.54
C SER A 38 3.68 -4.93 13.93
N SER A 39 3.38 -5.26 15.17
CA SER A 39 2.08 -4.93 15.74
C SER A 39 2.01 -3.42 16.06
N PRO A 40 0.80 -2.84 16.20
CA PRO A 40 0.65 -1.40 16.46
C PRO A 40 1.47 -0.91 17.67
N GLU A 41 1.55 -1.71 18.73
CA GLU A 41 2.25 -1.38 19.98
C GLU A 41 3.79 -1.36 19.81
N GLN A 42 4.30 -1.98 18.75
CA GLN A 42 5.73 -2.08 18.45
C GLN A 42 6.19 -1.08 17.39
N VAL A 43 5.27 -0.28 16.86
CA VAL A 43 5.62 0.80 15.92
C VAL A 43 6.47 1.83 16.64
N PRO A 44 7.59 2.29 16.05
CA PRO A 44 8.41 3.34 16.65
C PRO A 44 7.62 4.62 16.97
N ALA A 45 7.79 5.17 18.17
CA ALA A 45 7.01 6.30 18.64
C ALA A 45 6.90 7.49 17.67
N PRO A 46 7.96 7.92 16.94
CA PRO A 46 7.85 9.01 15.96
C PRO A 46 6.91 8.71 14.78
N LEU A 47 6.62 7.42 14.53
CA LEU A 47 5.73 6.99 13.46
C LEU A 47 4.29 6.74 13.92
N CYS A 48 4.07 6.53 15.23
CA CYS A 48 2.74 6.21 15.75
C CYS A 48 1.70 7.27 15.37
N ASP A 49 2.07 8.53 15.41
CA ASP A 49 1.22 9.68 15.06
C ASP A 49 1.64 10.37 13.74
N LEU A 50 2.81 10.05 13.21
CA LEU A 50 3.39 10.56 11.97
C LEU A 50 3.11 12.07 11.76
N GLY A 51 3.20 12.87 12.84
CA GLY A 51 3.10 14.33 12.89
C GLY A 51 2.10 14.94 11.89
N GLY A 52 0.79 14.86 12.18
CA GLY A 52 -0.23 15.47 11.32
C GLY A 52 -0.95 14.51 10.36
N TYR A 53 -0.86 13.20 10.60
CA TYR A 53 -1.63 12.20 9.88
C TYR A 53 -2.62 11.46 10.77
N TRP A 54 -3.72 11.00 10.19
CA TRP A 54 -4.51 9.91 10.72
C TRP A 54 -3.79 8.62 10.38
N CYS A 55 -3.33 7.88 11.38
CA CYS A 55 -2.53 6.67 11.19
C CYS A 55 -3.34 5.43 11.54
N PHE A 56 -3.33 4.43 10.65
CA PHE A 56 -3.87 3.13 10.93
C PHE A 56 -2.82 2.06 10.63
N TRP A 57 -2.38 1.38 11.68
CA TRP A 57 -1.42 0.30 11.64
C TRP A 57 -2.14 -1.04 11.76
N HIS A 58 -2.04 -1.87 10.74
CA HIS A 58 -2.68 -3.18 10.67
C HIS A 58 -1.62 -4.25 10.51
N GLY A 59 -1.15 -4.79 11.63
CA GLY A 59 -0.06 -5.76 11.67
C GLY A 59 -0.09 -6.63 12.91
N PHE A 60 0.57 -7.78 12.84
CA PHE A 60 0.61 -8.76 13.90
C PHE A 60 1.95 -9.52 13.93
N LYS A 61 2.56 -9.63 15.13
CA LYS A 61 3.74 -10.49 15.43
C LYS A 61 4.94 -10.41 14.49
N GLY A 62 5.29 -9.26 13.94
CA GLY A 62 6.53 -9.10 13.16
C GLY A 62 6.53 -9.81 11.79
N TYR A 63 5.36 -10.21 11.29
CA TYR A 63 5.17 -10.80 9.98
C TYR A 63 4.11 -10.03 9.20
N SER A 64 4.26 -9.90 7.85
CA SER A 64 3.30 -9.18 7.02
C SER A 64 3.01 -7.75 7.53
N GLY A 65 1.76 -7.33 7.51
CA GLY A 65 1.26 -6.06 8.01
C GLY A 65 1.30 -4.94 6.98
N VAL A 66 0.25 -4.14 7.00
CA VAL A 66 0.10 -2.93 6.17
C VAL A 66 -0.28 -1.74 7.04
N SER A 67 -0.11 -0.54 6.52
CA SER A 67 -0.66 0.67 7.14
C SER A 67 -1.19 1.63 6.10
N LEU A 68 -2.09 2.51 6.54
CA LEU A 68 -2.67 3.57 5.74
C LEU A 68 -2.67 4.86 6.56
N HIS A 69 -2.09 5.91 6.01
CA HIS A 69 -1.95 7.20 6.67
C HIS A 69 -2.52 8.29 5.79
N LEU A 70 -3.35 9.16 6.38
CA LEU A 70 -4.04 10.25 5.70
C LEU A 70 -3.68 11.58 6.35
N ARG A 71 -3.19 12.56 5.58
CA ARG A 71 -2.76 13.86 6.09
C ARG A 71 -3.96 14.65 6.60
N LYS A 72 -3.93 15.09 7.86
CA LYS A 72 -5.05 15.79 8.52
C LYS A 72 -5.40 17.13 7.84
N THR A 73 -4.43 17.82 7.25
CA THR A 73 -4.70 19.09 6.53
C THR A 73 -5.47 18.87 5.23
N THR A 74 -5.28 17.72 4.58
CA THR A 74 -6.01 17.32 3.35
C THR A 74 -7.33 16.60 3.69
N PHE A 75 -7.32 15.83 4.78
CA PHE A 75 -8.46 15.04 5.27
C PHE A 75 -8.78 15.46 6.71
N PRO A 76 -9.46 16.60 6.94
CA PRO A 76 -9.64 17.17 8.29
C PRO A 76 -10.56 16.31 9.18
N GLY A 77 -11.55 15.61 8.61
CA GLY A 77 -12.39 14.68 9.32
C GLY A 77 -11.65 13.35 9.60
N ARG A 78 -11.93 12.72 10.76
CA ARG A 78 -11.38 11.40 11.06
C ARG A 78 -11.86 10.35 10.05
N PRO A 79 -10.98 9.65 9.33
CA PRO A 79 -11.38 8.59 8.40
C PRO A 79 -11.86 7.34 9.16
N ARG A 80 -12.78 6.60 8.55
CA ARG A 80 -13.08 5.24 9.00
C ARG A 80 -12.17 4.27 8.26
N PHE A 81 -11.25 3.66 8.99
CA PHE A 81 -10.41 2.58 8.46
C PHE A 81 -11.11 1.24 8.68
N THR A 82 -11.05 0.38 7.67
CA THR A 82 -11.62 -0.97 7.69
C THR A 82 -10.70 -1.95 6.99
N HIS A 83 -10.96 -3.22 7.13
CA HIS A 83 -10.37 -4.26 6.32
C HIS A 83 -11.48 -5.23 5.87
N PRO A 84 -11.43 -5.75 4.62
CA PRO A 84 -12.45 -6.63 4.09
C PRO A 84 -12.34 -8.03 4.72
N GLU A 85 -13.43 -8.81 4.63
CA GLU A 85 -13.49 -10.17 5.21
C GLU A 85 -12.45 -11.15 4.61
N PHE A 86 -11.99 -10.92 3.39
CA PHE A 86 -10.93 -11.72 2.78
C PHE A 86 -9.52 -11.34 3.25
N ASP A 87 -9.39 -10.35 4.15
CA ASP A 87 -8.08 -10.01 4.72
C ASP A 87 -7.45 -11.24 5.37
N HIS A 88 -6.23 -11.53 4.95
CA HIS A 88 -5.46 -12.66 5.41
C HIS A 88 -4.12 -12.15 5.97
N GLU A 89 -3.83 -12.46 7.20
CA GLU A 89 -2.56 -12.07 7.84
C GLU A 89 -2.28 -10.55 7.83
N THR A 90 -3.31 -9.71 8.04
CA THR A 90 -3.17 -8.25 8.11
C THR A 90 -2.57 -7.61 6.84
N ARG A 91 -3.10 -7.98 5.65
CA ARG A 91 -2.51 -7.61 4.36
C ARG A 91 -3.26 -6.55 3.57
N ILE A 92 -4.41 -6.11 4.07
CA ILE A 92 -5.18 -5.04 3.43
C ILE A 92 -5.85 -4.16 4.47
N VAL A 93 -5.78 -2.86 4.26
CA VAL A 93 -6.56 -1.86 4.97
C VAL A 93 -7.19 -0.90 3.97
N THR A 94 -8.44 -0.52 4.23
CA THR A 94 -9.19 0.40 3.38
C THR A 94 -9.65 1.62 4.16
N ALA A 95 -9.89 2.73 3.45
CA ALA A 95 -10.56 3.92 3.97
C ALA A 95 -11.53 4.45 2.91
N ARG A 96 -12.80 4.63 3.30
CA ARG A 96 -13.83 5.26 2.45
C ARG A 96 -13.93 6.74 2.79
N LEU A 97 -13.79 7.60 1.78
CA LEU A 97 -13.79 9.05 1.87
C LEU A 97 -14.72 9.61 0.80
N GLY A 98 -16.03 9.65 1.11
CA GLY A 98 -17.05 9.94 0.12
C GLY A 98 -17.10 8.89 -0.99
N ASP A 99 -16.88 9.30 -2.22
CA ASP A 99 -16.78 8.43 -3.38
C ASP A 99 -15.39 7.77 -3.56
N LEU A 100 -14.37 8.26 -2.86
CA LEU A 100 -13.02 7.68 -2.92
C LEU A 100 -12.89 6.50 -1.95
N LEU A 101 -12.52 5.33 -2.47
CA LEU A 101 -12.12 4.14 -1.71
C LEU A 101 -10.61 3.93 -1.86
N LEU A 102 -9.87 4.13 -0.78
CA LEU A 102 -8.43 3.87 -0.71
C LEU A 102 -8.18 2.45 -0.19
N ALA A 103 -7.18 1.76 -0.76
CA ALA A 103 -6.73 0.46 -0.28
C ALA A 103 -5.20 0.38 -0.26
N SER A 104 -4.61 0.12 0.91
CA SER A 104 -3.21 -0.27 1.07
C SER A 104 -3.12 -1.78 1.12
N VAL A 105 -2.36 -2.40 0.22
CA VAL A 105 -2.42 -3.83 -0.05
C VAL A 105 -1.04 -4.47 -0.08
N TYR A 106 -0.93 -5.65 0.52
CA TYR A 106 0.23 -6.54 0.44
C TYR A 106 -0.22 -7.96 0.09
N VAL A 107 -0.23 -8.30 -1.19
CA VAL A 107 -0.62 -9.64 -1.67
C VAL A 107 0.38 -10.69 -1.17
N PRO A 108 -0.06 -11.86 -0.66
CA PRO A 108 0.85 -12.94 -0.31
C PRO A 108 1.85 -13.25 -1.42
N ASN A 109 3.11 -13.48 -1.08
CA ASN A 109 4.12 -13.86 -2.09
C ASN A 109 3.74 -15.15 -2.84
N GLY A 110 3.13 -16.12 -2.14
CA GLY A 110 2.66 -17.37 -2.74
C GLY A 110 3.68 -18.51 -2.74
N ALA A 111 4.94 -18.27 -2.38
CA ALA A 111 5.95 -19.33 -2.35
C ALA A 111 5.67 -20.42 -1.30
N LYS A 112 5.04 -20.05 -0.17
CA LYS A 112 4.63 -20.99 0.88
C LYS A 112 3.19 -21.46 0.74
N ASP A 113 2.31 -20.59 0.29
CA ASP A 113 0.87 -20.85 0.17
C ASP A 113 0.32 -20.13 -1.07
N LEU A 114 0.46 -20.75 -2.23
CA LEU A 114 -0.10 -20.24 -3.49
C LEU A 114 -1.63 -20.16 -3.44
N PRO A 115 -2.37 -21.14 -2.90
CA PRO A 115 -3.82 -21.03 -2.72
C PRO A 115 -4.26 -19.79 -1.94
N ALA A 116 -3.56 -19.39 -0.86
CA ALA A 116 -3.87 -18.16 -0.14
C ALA A 116 -3.68 -16.91 -1.03
N LYS A 117 -2.62 -16.87 -1.84
CA LYS A 117 -2.40 -15.79 -2.81
C LYS A 117 -3.53 -15.69 -3.84
N ILE A 118 -3.95 -16.83 -4.38
CA ILE A 118 -5.04 -16.89 -5.38
C ILE A 118 -6.34 -16.36 -4.76
N ARG A 119 -6.74 -16.87 -3.57
CA ARG A 119 -7.94 -16.37 -2.87
C ARG A 119 -7.86 -14.87 -2.58
N PHE A 120 -6.68 -14.36 -2.25
CA PHE A 120 -6.49 -12.93 -1.98
C PHE A 120 -6.65 -12.08 -3.25
N LEU A 121 -6.09 -12.52 -4.39
CA LEU A 121 -6.26 -11.86 -5.69
C LEU A 121 -7.72 -11.88 -6.16
N GLU A 122 -8.44 -12.99 -5.96
CA GLU A 122 -9.88 -13.08 -6.21
C GLU A 122 -10.68 -12.15 -5.29
N GLY A 123 -10.26 -11.99 -4.03
CA GLY A 123 -10.84 -11.03 -3.09
C GLY A 123 -10.66 -9.58 -3.56
N LEU A 124 -9.48 -9.22 -4.06
CA LEU A 124 -9.21 -7.90 -4.63
C LEU A 124 -10.06 -7.63 -5.87
N GLU A 125 -10.24 -8.62 -6.73
CA GLU A 125 -11.10 -8.50 -7.92
C GLU A 125 -12.56 -8.23 -7.51
N LYS A 126 -13.09 -8.95 -6.51
CA LYS A 126 -14.44 -8.73 -5.97
C LYS A 126 -14.57 -7.33 -5.33
N LEU A 127 -13.56 -6.88 -4.57
CA LEU A 127 -13.54 -5.52 -4.02
C LEU A 127 -13.62 -4.47 -5.13
N ALA A 128 -12.84 -4.64 -6.20
CA ALA A 128 -12.87 -3.73 -7.33
C ALA A 128 -14.21 -3.77 -8.08
N ALA A 129 -14.80 -4.96 -8.25
CA ALA A 129 -16.12 -5.11 -8.86
C ALA A 129 -17.22 -4.42 -8.03
N THR A 130 -17.18 -4.55 -6.71
CA THR A 130 -18.10 -3.86 -5.79
C THR A 130 -17.95 -2.34 -5.90
N ALA A 131 -16.70 -1.85 -5.83
CA ALA A 131 -16.43 -0.41 -5.97
C ALA A 131 -16.94 0.13 -7.32
N GLN A 132 -16.74 -0.61 -8.41
CA GLN A 132 -17.23 -0.26 -9.74
C GLN A 132 -18.76 -0.21 -9.78
N ALA A 133 -19.44 -1.20 -9.20
CA ALA A 133 -20.89 -1.26 -9.17
C ALA A 133 -21.51 -0.13 -8.34
N GLU A 134 -20.83 0.31 -7.28
CA GLU A 134 -21.22 1.44 -6.44
C GLU A 134 -20.86 2.80 -7.06
N GLY A 135 -20.20 2.85 -8.20
CA GLY A 135 -19.68 4.08 -8.80
C GLY A 135 -18.57 4.75 -7.99
N ALA A 136 -17.90 3.99 -7.13
CA ALA A 136 -16.81 4.49 -6.30
C ALA A 136 -15.49 4.59 -7.08
N ASN A 137 -14.73 5.63 -6.79
CA ASN A 137 -13.36 5.80 -7.26
C ASN A 137 -12.40 4.96 -6.41
N LEU A 138 -12.02 3.77 -6.88
CA LEU A 138 -11.04 2.93 -6.19
C LEU A 138 -9.62 3.37 -6.51
N LEU A 139 -8.80 3.54 -5.48
CA LEU A 139 -7.35 3.68 -5.54
C LEU A 139 -6.70 2.57 -4.71
N LEU A 140 -6.12 1.59 -5.39
CA LEU A 140 -5.46 0.44 -4.80
C LEU A 140 -3.95 0.58 -4.96
N CYS A 141 -3.23 0.64 -3.83
CA CYS A 141 -1.79 0.87 -3.79
C CYS A 141 -1.09 -0.22 -3.00
N GLY A 142 0.04 -0.69 -3.49
CA GLY A 142 0.88 -1.59 -2.74
C GLY A 142 1.62 -2.63 -3.54
N ASP A 143 2.17 -3.59 -2.82
CA ASP A 143 2.88 -4.74 -3.34
C ASP A 143 1.88 -5.86 -3.69
N LEU A 144 1.70 -6.08 -4.98
CA LEU A 144 0.80 -7.12 -5.50
C LEU A 144 1.51 -8.46 -5.71
N ASN A 145 2.84 -8.50 -5.54
CA ASN A 145 3.64 -9.72 -5.72
C ASN A 145 3.40 -10.45 -7.05
N VAL A 146 2.94 -9.73 -8.09
CA VAL A 146 2.73 -10.23 -9.45
C VAL A 146 3.40 -9.29 -10.45
N ALA A 147 4.28 -9.81 -11.27
CA ALA A 147 4.78 -9.13 -12.45
C ALA A 147 3.78 -9.37 -13.59
N ARG A 148 3.01 -8.35 -13.92
CA ARG A 148 1.87 -8.42 -14.86
C ARG A 148 2.28 -8.90 -16.25
N GLU A 149 3.39 -8.36 -16.76
CA GLU A 149 3.88 -8.62 -18.12
C GLU A 149 5.29 -9.21 -18.05
N GLU A 150 5.76 -9.81 -19.13
CA GLU A 150 7.10 -10.36 -19.17
C GLU A 150 8.18 -9.29 -18.95
N ARG A 151 7.97 -8.08 -19.48
CA ARG A 151 8.88 -6.93 -19.30
C ARG A 151 8.92 -6.39 -17.89
N ASP A 152 7.97 -6.75 -17.01
CA ASP A 152 7.98 -6.41 -15.59
C ASP A 152 8.99 -7.25 -14.78
N VAL A 153 9.68 -8.18 -15.44
CA VAL A 153 10.81 -8.94 -14.90
C VAL A 153 12.03 -8.71 -15.78
N HIS A 154 13.14 -8.27 -15.17
CA HIS A 154 14.39 -8.11 -15.90
C HIS A 154 14.81 -9.43 -16.57
N PRO A 155 15.26 -9.45 -17.87
CA PRO A 155 15.55 -10.67 -18.61
C PRO A 155 16.44 -11.69 -17.89
N LYS A 156 17.43 -11.22 -17.12
CA LYS A 156 18.32 -12.08 -16.32
C LYS A 156 17.67 -12.80 -15.14
N LEU A 157 16.45 -12.41 -14.77
CA LEU A 157 15.72 -12.98 -13.63
C LEU A 157 14.51 -13.82 -14.07
N ARG A 158 14.19 -13.86 -15.36
CA ARG A 158 13.08 -14.64 -15.90
C ARG A 158 13.35 -16.13 -15.77
N LYS A 159 12.38 -16.86 -15.24
CA LYS A 159 12.37 -18.31 -15.14
C LYS A 159 10.99 -18.82 -15.51
N GLN A 160 10.91 -20.02 -16.07
CA GLN A 160 9.66 -20.69 -16.32
C GLN A 160 8.94 -21.00 -15.00
N ASP A 161 7.60 -20.90 -14.99
CA ASP A 161 6.72 -21.25 -13.87
C ASP A 161 7.10 -20.60 -12.52
N GLN A 162 7.70 -19.41 -12.58
CA GLN A 162 8.11 -18.69 -11.38
C GLN A 162 6.91 -18.02 -10.71
N ILE A 163 6.75 -18.24 -9.40
CA ILE A 163 5.75 -17.53 -8.58
C ILE A 163 5.88 -16.02 -8.78
N GLY A 164 4.74 -15.36 -8.94
CA GLY A 164 4.66 -13.93 -9.31
C GLY A 164 4.61 -13.70 -10.83
N THR A 165 4.78 -14.76 -11.65
CA THR A 165 4.73 -14.66 -13.13
C THR A 165 3.91 -15.77 -13.77
N THR A 166 3.29 -16.65 -13.00
CA THR A 166 2.50 -17.75 -13.53
C THR A 166 1.32 -17.25 -14.37
N PRO A 167 0.86 -18.00 -15.36
CA PRO A 167 -0.30 -17.62 -16.18
C PRO A 167 -1.54 -17.31 -15.35
N LEU A 168 -1.81 -18.09 -14.30
CA LEU A 168 -2.96 -17.89 -13.41
C LEU A 168 -2.86 -16.57 -12.64
N GLU A 169 -1.68 -16.22 -12.08
CA GLU A 169 -1.48 -14.96 -11.36
C GLU A 169 -1.69 -13.76 -12.31
N ARG A 170 -1.16 -13.81 -13.51
CA ARG A 170 -1.35 -12.78 -14.55
C ARG A 170 -2.79 -12.67 -15.03
N GLU A 171 -3.50 -13.79 -15.15
CA GLU A 171 -4.93 -13.81 -15.49
C GLU A 171 -5.76 -13.13 -14.40
N LEU A 172 -5.52 -13.44 -13.12
CA LEU A 172 -6.21 -12.81 -12.01
C LEU A 172 -5.90 -11.31 -11.92
N PHE A 173 -4.65 -10.91 -12.18
CA PHE A 173 -4.30 -9.50 -12.28
C PHE A 173 -5.03 -8.81 -13.43
N ALA A 174 -5.13 -9.45 -14.60
CA ALA A 174 -5.87 -8.92 -15.74
C ALA A 174 -7.37 -8.80 -15.42
N LYS A 175 -7.97 -9.77 -14.72
CA LYS A 175 -9.36 -9.70 -14.21
C LYS A 175 -9.55 -8.52 -13.26
N LEU A 176 -8.61 -8.28 -12.34
CA LEU A 176 -8.64 -7.12 -11.46
C LEU A 176 -8.67 -5.81 -12.27
N LEU A 177 -7.80 -5.66 -13.27
CA LEU A 177 -7.78 -4.47 -14.13
C LEU A 177 -9.05 -4.32 -14.96
N SER A 178 -9.67 -5.45 -15.39
CA SER A 178 -10.92 -5.41 -16.17
C SER A 178 -12.11 -4.81 -15.41
N ARG A 179 -11.97 -4.61 -14.09
CA ARG A 179 -12.93 -3.88 -13.25
C ARG A 179 -12.78 -2.35 -13.36
N GLY A 180 -12.25 -1.86 -14.46
CA GLY A 180 -12.10 -0.44 -14.74
C GLY A 180 -10.89 0.20 -14.06
N LEU A 181 -9.89 -0.58 -13.65
CA LEU A 181 -8.67 -0.07 -13.06
C LEU A 181 -7.57 0.15 -14.10
N VAL A 182 -6.84 1.24 -13.94
CA VAL A 182 -5.70 1.64 -14.77
C VAL A 182 -4.42 1.53 -13.94
N ASP A 183 -3.42 0.85 -14.48
CA ASP A 183 -2.05 0.80 -13.95
C ASP A 183 -1.34 2.13 -14.26
N LEU A 184 -1.22 3.00 -13.27
CA LEU A 184 -0.66 4.34 -13.48
C LEU A 184 0.82 4.32 -13.85
N GLY A 185 1.61 3.41 -13.28
CA GLY A 185 3.02 3.29 -13.65
C GLY A 185 3.18 3.03 -15.15
N ARG A 186 2.40 2.10 -15.69
CA ARG A 186 2.43 1.76 -17.12
C ARG A 186 1.76 2.83 -17.99
N ARG A 187 0.76 3.54 -17.47
CA ARG A 187 0.13 4.68 -18.17
C ARG A 187 1.13 5.81 -18.46
N PHE A 188 1.97 6.17 -17.48
CA PHE A 188 2.94 7.27 -17.63
C PHE A 188 4.26 6.86 -18.27
N ALA A 189 4.57 5.57 -18.30
CA ALA A 189 5.76 5.04 -18.96
C ALA A 189 5.42 3.75 -19.74
N PRO A 190 4.62 3.86 -20.82
CA PRO A 190 4.09 2.71 -21.55
C PRO A 190 5.19 1.83 -22.17
N ASP A 191 6.28 2.44 -22.59
CA ASP A 191 7.37 1.76 -23.32
C ASP A 191 8.60 1.48 -22.46
N ASP A 192 8.61 1.93 -21.19
CA ASP A 192 9.74 1.68 -20.28
C ASP A 192 9.71 0.25 -19.76
N ASP A 193 10.66 -0.57 -20.16
CA ASP A 193 10.86 -1.96 -19.71
C ASP A 193 11.73 -2.08 -18.44
N ARG A 194 12.06 -0.94 -17.80
CA ARG A 194 12.93 -0.85 -16.64
C ARG A 194 12.26 -0.23 -15.41
N LEU A 195 10.93 -0.21 -15.37
CA LEU A 195 10.10 0.27 -14.25
C LEU A 195 10.11 -0.68 -13.05
N PHE A 196 11.26 -1.23 -12.68
CA PHE A 196 11.32 -2.15 -11.57
C PHE A 196 11.13 -1.41 -10.24
N THR A 197 10.47 -2.09 -9.30
CA THR A 197 10.14 -1.56 -7.97
C THR A 197 10.75 -2.39 -6.85
N TRP A 198 11.15 -3.64 -7.13
CA TRP A 198 11.78 -4.57 -6.22
C TRP A 198 13.07 -5.14 -6.78
N TRP A 199 14.08 -5.27 -5.93
CA TRP A 199 15.41 -5.82 -6.27
C TRP A 199 15.89 -6.73 -5.16
N ALA A 200 16.24 -7.96 -5.49
CA ALA A 200 16.80 -8.87 -4.51
C ALA A 200 18.08 -8.27 -3.84
N PRO A 201 18.22 -8.42 -2.50
CA PRO A 201 19.21 -7.67 -1.71
C PRO A 201 20.64 -8.19 -1.83
N TRP A 202 21.00 -8.79 -2.95
CA TRP A 202 22.34 -9.31 -3.20
C TRP A 202 22.88 -8.87 -4.56
N ARG A 203 24.20 -8.96 -4.76
CA ARG A 203 24.90 -8.68 -6.03
C ARG A 203 24.65 -7.28 -6.60
N ASN A 204 24.32 -6.31 -5.77
CA ASN A 204 24.04 -4.91 -6.16
C ASN A 204 22.98 -4.82 -7.27
N LEU A 205 21.95 -5.68 -7.20
CA LEU A 205 20.94 -5.77 -8.25
C LEU A 205 20.12 -4.46 -8.36
N ARG A 206 19.90 -3.77 -7.24
CA ARG A 206 19.19 -2.48 -7.23
C ARG A 206 19.98 -1.40 -7.97
N GLU A 207 21.27 -1.24 -7.70
CA GLU A 207 22.14 -0.28 -8.39
C GLU A 207 22.19 -0.54 -9.91
N ARG A 208 22.20 -1.82 -10.29
CA ARG A 208 22.21 -2.27 -11.69
C ARG A 208 20.85 -2.24 -12.34
N ASN A 209 19.81 -1.89 -11.61
CA ASN A 209 18.41 -1.95 -12.01
C ASN A 209 18.01 -3.31 -12.61
N ILE A 210 18.37 -4.40 -11.93
CA ILE A 210 18.00 -5.77 -12.29
C ILE A 210 16.95 -6.24 -11.27
N GLY A 211 15.69 -6.08 -11.59
CA GLY A 211 14.60 -6.24 -10.64
C GLY A 211 13.29 -6.69 -11.26
N TRP A 212 12.23 -6.54 -10.48
CA TRP A 212 10.84 -6.82 -10.81
C TRP A 212 9.98 -5.59 -10.57
N ARG A 213 8.93 -5.43 -11.33
CA ARG A 213 7.85 -4.49 -11.05
C ARG A 213 6.68 -5.25 -10.43
N ILE A 214 6.51 -5.12 -9.14
CA ILE A 214 5.49 -5.80 -8.35
C ILE A 214 4.70 -4.87 -7.43
N ASP A 215 5.15 -3.61 -7.30
CA ASP A 215 4.42 -2.56 -6.60
C ASP A 215 3.65 -1.70 -7.61
N TYR A 216 2.43 -1.33 -7.26
CA TYR A 216 1.50 -0.67 -8.17
C TYR A 216 0.71 0.44 -7.48
N VAL A 217 0.30 1.41 -8.30
CA VAL A 217 -0.80 2.33 -8.03
C VAL A 217 -1.85 2.10 -9.11
N LEU A 218 -2.96 1.44 -8.74
CA LEU A 218 -4.08 1.15 -9.61
C LEU A 218 -5.22 2.11 -9.28
N ALA A 219 -5.75 2.82 -10.26
CA ALA A 219 -6.82 3.79 -10.08
C ALA A 219 -8.00 3.50 -11.01
N SER A 220 -9.24 3.72 -10.53
CA SER A 220 -10.42 3.74 -11.39
C SER A 220 -10.21 4.68 -12.58
N ALA A 221 -10.76 4.36 -13.75
CA ALA A 221 -10.52 5.09 -15.00
C ALA A 221 -10.77 6.59 -14.85
N SER A 222 -11.87 7.00 -14.20
CA SER A 222 -12.22 8.40 -13.93
C SER A 222 -11.16 9.13 -13.09
N LEU A 223 -10.58 8.46 -12.09
CA LEU A 223 -9.52 9.00 -11.27
C LEU A 223 -8.17 8.99 -12.02
N ALA A 224 -7.91 7.95 -12.81
CA ALA A 224 -6.70 7.84 -13.63
C ALA A 224 -6.59 8.96 -14.67
N GLU A 225 -7.71 9.44 -15.23
CA GLU A 225 -7.75 10.59 -16.14
C GLU A 225 -7.24 11.88 -15.47
N LYS A 226 -7.38 11.99 -14.16
CA LYS A 226 -6.92 13.12 -13.36
C LYS A 226 -5.49 12.95 -12.83
N ALA A 227 -4.88 11.78 -13.04
CA ALA A 227 -3.48 11.57 -12.65
C ALA A 227 -2.56 12.38 -13.56
N THR A 228 -1.57 13.03 -12.97
CA THR A 228 -0.57 13.86 -13.66
C THR A 228 0.81 13.22 -13.69
N SER A 229 1.09 12.30 -12.77
CA SER A 229 2.33 11.51 -12.74
C SER A 229 2.18 10.24 -11.90
N CYS A 230 3.04 9.25 -12.18
CA CYS A 230 3.30 8.11 -11.30
C CYS A 230 4.74 7.65 -11.53
N ALA A 231 5.60 7.79 -10.53
CA ALA A 231 7.02 7.48 -10.64
C ALA A 231 7.56 6.75 -9.42
N GLY A 232 8.55 5.90 -9.63
CA GLY A 232 9.29 5.20 -8.57
C GLY A 232 10.59 5.92 -8.21
N SER A 233 10.98 5.85 -6.94
CA SER A 233 12.25 6.37 -6.43
C SER A 233 13.21 5.23 -6.11
N ARG A 234 13.84 4.64 -7.13
CA ARG A 234 14.78 3.53 -6.97
C ARG A 234 15.91 3.84 -5.98
N GLU A 235 16.41 5.06 -5.98
CA GLU A 235 17.57 5.46 -5.17
C GLU A 235 17.20 5.77 -3.70
N PHE A 236 15.91 5.76 -3.34
CA PHE A 236 15.50 6.11 -2.00
C PHE A 236 15.37 4.92 -1.06
N GLY A 237 15.99 5.04 0.11
CA GLY A 237 15.88 4.08 1.21
C GLY A 237 16.68 2.78 1.00
N THR A 238 16.68 1.95 2.03
CA THR A 238 17.41 0.66 2.09
C THR A 238 16.51 -0.58 2.03
N SER A 239 15.19 -0.39 1.89
CA SER A 239 14.28 -1.50 1.59
C SER A 239 14.66 -2.13 0.25
N ASP A 240 14.40 -3.40 0.05
CA ASP A 240 14.52 -4.07 -1.24
C ASP A 240 13.44 -3.63 -2.24
N HIS A 241 12.48 -2.80 -1.82
CA HIS A 241 11.54 -2.08 -2.69
C HIS A 241 11.84 -0.58 -2.71
N GLY A 242 11.51 0.07 -3.84
CA GLY A 242 11.49 1.52 -3.95
C GLY A 242 10.07 2.09 -3.80
N PRO A 243 9.90 3.26 -3.16
CA PRO A 243 8.60 3.89 -3.07
C PRO A 243 8.09 4.37 -4.44
N LEU A 244 6.77 4.31 -4.63
CA LEU A 244 6.06 4.93 -5.75
C LEU A 244 5.31 6.17 -5.25
N LEU A 245 5.28 7.21 -6.07
CA LEU A 245 4.51 8.42 -5.85
C LEU A 245 3.63 8.70 -7.06
N ALA A 246 2.31 8.77 -6.87
CA ALA A 246 1.36 9.22 -7.87
C ALA A 246 0.78 10.57 -7.46
N VAL A 247 0.55 11.45 -8.45
CA VAL A 247 -0.02 12.78 -8.25
C VAL A 247 -1.27 12.91 -9.10
N PHE A 248 -2.33 13.46 -8.49
CA PHE A 248 -3.62 13.66 -9.13
C PHE A 248 -4.04 15.13 -9.07
N ASP A 249 -4.58 15.64 -10.15
CA ASP A 249 -5.18 16.98 -10.18
C ASP A 249 -6.67 16.89 -9.77
N VAL A 250 -6.86 16.59 -8.51
CA VAL A 250 -8.18 16.54 -7.86
C VAL A 250 -8.13 17.29 -6.53
N PRO A 251 -9.26 17.87 -6.07
CA PRO A 251 -9.39 18.34 -4.71
C PRO A 251 -9.44 17.18 -3.73
N ALA A 252 -9.28 17.45 -2.45
CA ALA A 252 -9.57 16.48 -1.40
C ALA A 252 -11.07 16.10 -1.44
N PRO A 253 -11.41 14.81 -1.28
CA PRO A 253 -12.80 14.38 -1.27
C PRO A 253 -13.54 14.94 -0.05
N GLN A 254 -14.84 15.20 -0.23
CA GLN A 254 -15.73 15.51 0.87
C GLN A 254 -16.30 14.22 1.44
N TYR A 255 -16.25 14.04 2.76
CA TYR A 255 -16.75 12.86 3.43
C TYR A 255 -17.21 13.18 4.86
N GLU A 256 -18.06 12.33 5.41
CA GLU A 256 -18.47 12.40 6.80
C GLU A 256 -17.38 11.79 7.70
N ALA A 257 -16.98 12.54 8.72
CA ALA A 257 -16.00 12.08 9.69
C ALA A 257 -16.54 10.89 10.50
N ALA A 258 -15.69 9.91 10.75
CA ALA A 258 -16.02 8.84 11.67
C ALA A 258 -16.21 9.41 13.10
N PRO A 259 -17.15 8.87 13.89
CA PRO A 259 -17.30 9.28 15.28
C PRO A 259 -15.99 9.07 16.06
N GLU A 260 -15.75 9.94 17.02
CA GLU A 260 -14.64 9.71 17.95
C GLU A 260 -14.84 8.37 18.68
N PRO A 261 -13.77 7.60 18.91
CA PRO A 261 -13.88 6.43 19.75
C PRO A 261 -14.35 6.89 21.14
N PRO A 262 -15.18 6.08 21.84
CA PRO A 262 -15.56 6.40 23.20
C PRO A 262 -14.27 6.66 23.99
N SER A 263 -14.25 7.82 24.71
CA SER A 263 -13.13 8.15 25.59
C SER A 263 -12.94 7.00 26.57
N VAL A 264 -11.81 6.33 26.50
CA VAL A 264 -11.45 5.35 27.53
C VAL A 264 -11.34 6.18 28.81
N PRO A 265 -12.14 5.90 29.86
CA PRO A 265 -11.99 6.60 31.12
C PRO A 265 -10.53 6.49 31.55
N ALA A 266 -9.90 7.61 31.91
CA ALA A 266 -8.56 7.57 32.45
C ALA A 266 -8.55 6.52 33.59
N ALA A 267 -7.62 5.57 33.52
CA ALA A 267 -7.48 4.60 34.59
C ALA A 267 -7.41 5.38 35.91
N PRO A 268 -8.19 5.01 36.94
CA PRO A 268 -8.13 5.71 38.22
C PRO A 268 -6.68 5.74 38.68
N PRO A 269 -6.20 6.86 39.21
CA PRO A 269 -4.84 6.93 39.74
C PRO A 269 -4.66 5.76 40.69
N LEU A 270 -3.58 4.99 40.47
CA LEU A 270 -3.21 3.88 41.36
C LEU A 270 -3.26 4.41 42.80
N GLY A 271 -4.33 4.03 43.51
CA GLY A 271 -4.53 4.42 44.89
C GLY A 271 -3.31 3.96 45.69
N GLN A 272 -2.78 4.85 46.48
CA GLN A 272 -1.81 4.54 47.50
C GLN A 272 -2.34 3.38 48.36
N ILE A 273 -1.73 2.23 48.25
CA ILE A 273 -1.98 1.12 49.18
C ILE A 273 -1.53 1.61 50.56
N PRO A 274 -2.41 1.73 51.58
CA PRO A 274 -1.94 2.02 52.92
C PRO A 274 -1.05 0.87 53.35
N LEU A 275 0.19 1.20 53.71
CA LEU A 275 1.05 0.28 54.45
C LEU A 275 0.38 -0.01 55.80
N LEU A 276 -0.09 -1.20 56.02
CA LEU A 276 -0.38 -1.80 57.33
C LEU A 276 0.85 -2.55 57.82
#